data_114c2e8be5dbf13c3bca5464c9907933
#
_entry.id   114c2e8be5dbf13c3bca5464c9907933
#
_cell.length_a   1.000
_cell.length_b   1.000
_cell.length_c   1.000
_cell.angle_alpha   90.00
_cell.angle_beta   90.00
_cell.angle_gamma   90.00
#
_symmetry.space_group_name_H-M   'P 1'
#
loop_
_entity.id
_entity.type
_entity.pdbx_description
1 polymer ?
#
loop_
_entity_poly.entity_id
_entity_poly.type
_entity_poly.pdbx_seq_one_letter_code
_entity_poly.pdbx_strand_id
1 'polypeptide(L)'
;MTNEADAHTRQPALDGKKVLVTGGTTGIGRAIAVLLASYGAEIFICSRDPRHLEDALRRIGEVGKAHGIAIDLADPDNVKLFFDAGVSALGGIDAAIINAAIPAEGISTMSEEDLRYAIAVDFTAYLLSAHAAAQALEDHGDIIFVGSMAAHMLGAESSVYAGMKKGVQGFSEALRKELAPKNIKTCLIEPGKTGADFQYKDFTAQEQAEAIRKEEMLRAEDIAVGVHYVLTQPNRAIVQQLTIAPRQQPKE
;
A
#
# COMPACT_ATOMS: atom_id res chain seq x y z
N MET A 1 39.08 -6.29 -9.96
CA MET A 1 38.58 -5.12 -9.22
C MET A 1 37.31 -4.70 -9.93
N THR A 2 36.14 -5.01 -9.36
CA THR A 2 34.87 -4.48 -9.85
C THR A 2 34.92 -2.96 -9.66
N ASN A 3 34.77 -2.22 -10.74
CA ASN A 3 34.79 -0.77 -10.70
C ASN A 3 33.57 -0.32 -9.87
N GLU A 4 33.80 0.26 -8.67
CA GLU A 4 32.70 0.73 -7.80
C GLU A 4 31.76 1.71 -8.52
N ALA A 5 32.24 2.40 -9.55
CA ALA A 5 31.43 3.29 -10.39
C ALA A 5 30.25 2.55 -11.08
N ASP A 6 30.43 1.31 -11.49
CA ASP A 6 29.38 0.53 -12.17
C ASP A 6 28.27 0.06 -11.19
N ALA A 7 28.56 -0.02 -9.90
CA ALA A 7 27.58 -0.36 -8.87
C ALA A 7 26.51 0.75 -8.68
N HIS A 8 26.80 1.99 -9.10
CA HIS A 8 25.89 3.12 -8.93
C HIS A 8 24.68 3.10 -9.86
N THR A 9 24.76 2.39 -10.98
CA THR A 9 23.68 2.28 -11.96
C THR A 9 22.86 1.00 -11.82
N ARG A 10 23.32 0.04 -10.99
CA ARG A 10 22.63 -1.21 -10.76
C ARG A 10 21.41 -0.98 -9.85
N GLN A 11 20.23 -1.29 -10.35
CA GLN A 11 19.02 -1.31 -9.53
C GLN A 11 19.00 -2.57 -8.65
N PRO A 12 18.60 -2.48 -7.37
CA PRO A 12 18.33 -3.64 -6.54
C PRO A 12 17.31 -4.58 -7.17
N ALA A 13 17.56 -5.88 -7.12
CA ALA A 13 16.60 -6.88 -7.56
C ALA A 13 15.55 -7.15 -6.47
N LEU A 14 14.36 -7.57 -6.88
CA LEU A 14 13.30 -8.01 -5.94
C LEU A 14 13.29 -9.52 -5.73
N ASP A 15 14.10 -10.26 -6.48
CA ASP A 15 14.20 -11.73 -6.36
C ASP A 15 14.56 -12.15 -4.93
N GLY A 16 13.71 -13.00 -4.33
CA GLY A 16 13.83 -13.46 -2.95
C GLY A 16 13.46 -12.42 -1.88
N LYS A 17 13.07 -11.20 -2.24
CA LYS A 17 12.59 -10.20 -1.27
C LYS A 17 11.27 -10.61 -0.65
N LYS A 18 11.16 -10.44 0.65
CA LYS A 18 10.03 -10.82 1.49
C LYS A 18 9.17 -9.60 1.77
N VAL A 19 7.96 -9.56 1.20
CA VAL A 19 7.10 -8.37 1.22
C VAL A 19 5.75 -8.66 1.84
N LEU A 20 5.38 -7.93 2.87
CA LEU A 20 4.04 -7.93 3.44
C LEU A 20 3.19 -6.83 2.79
N VAL A 21 1.94 -7.18 2.40
CA VAL A 21 1.00 -6.21 1.82
C VAL A 21 -0.33 -6.29 2.57
N THR A 22 -0.68 -5.24 3.30
CA THR A 22 -2.00 -5.14 3.92
C THR A 22 -3.07 -4.86 2.85
N GLY A 23 -4.20 -5.59 2.89
CA GLY A 23 -5.25 -5.43 1.87
C GLY A 23 -4.79 -5.87 0.47
N GLY A 24 -4.00 -6.94 0.38
CA GLY A 24 -3.38 -7.44 -0.86
C GLY A 24 -4.30 -8.22 -1.79
N THR A 25 -5.61 -8.23 -1.58
CA THR A 25 -6.51 -9.16 -2.30
C THR A 25 -7.29 -8.51 -3.44
N THR A 26 -7.38 -7.20 -3.47
CA THR A 26 -8.16 -6.46 -4.47
C THR A 26 -7.48 -5.14 -4.83
N GLY A 27 -7.90 -4.51 -5.91
CA GLY A 27 -7.46 -3.17 -6.31
C GLY A 27 -5.95 -3.00 -6.32
N ILE A 28 -5.49 -1.90 -5.74
CA ILE A 28 -4.07 -1.50 -5.69
C ILE A 28 -3.21 -2.55 -4.98
N GLY A 29 -3.67 -3.06 -3.83
CA GLY A 29 -2.90 -4.05 -3.07
C GLY A 29 -2.67 -5.35 -3.83
N ARG A 30 -3.68 -5.85 -4.56
CA ARG A 30 -3.53 -7.04 -5.42
C ARG A 30 -2.58 -6.77 -6.59
N ALA A 31 -2.71 -5.62 -7.24
CA ALA A 31 -1.82 -5.26 -8.34
C ALA A 31 -0.35 -5.18 -7.88
N ILE A 32 -0.10 -4.60 -6.69
CA ILE A 32 1.22 -4.59 -6.05
C ILE A 32 1.72 -6.01 -5.82
N ALA A 33 0.91 -6.86 -5.18
CA ALA A 33 1.30 -8.23 -4.84
C ALA A 33 1.64 -9.07 -6.08
N VAL A 34 0.81 -8.98 -7.14
CA VAL A 34 1.04 -9.68 -8.41
C VAL A 34 2.31 -9.18 -9.09
N LEU A 35 2.50 -7.85 -9.19
CA LEU A 35 3.67 -7.28 -9.84
C LEU A 35 4.96 -7.67 -9.11
N LEU A 36 5.02 -7.49 -7.78
CA LEU A 36 6.24 -7.81 -7.02
C LEU A 36 6.55 -9.31 -7.06
N ALA A 37 5.53 -10.18 -6.99
CA ALA A 37 5.70 -11.62 -7.14
C ALA A 37 6.27 -11.99 -8.52
N SER A 38 5.84 -11.32 -9.59
CA SER A 38 6.36 -11.56 -10.95
C SER A 38 7.84 -11.16 -11.11
N TYR A 39 8.35 -10.31 -10.21
CA TYR A 39 9.78 -9.97 -10.10
C TYR A 39 10.54 -10.84 -9.07
N GLY A 40 9.94 -11.94 -8.62
CA GLY A 40 10.58 -12.93 -7.74
C GLY A 40 10.47 -12.64 -6.25
N ALA A 41 9.72 -11.62 -5.82
CA ALA A 41 9.45 -11.39 -4.41
C ALA A 41 8.52 -12.48 -3.83
N GLU A 42 8.73 -12.85 -2.57
CA GLU A 42 7.83 -13.70 -1.81
C GLU A 42 6.84 -12.83 -1.02
N ILE A 43 5.55 -13.03 -1.24
CA ILE A 43 4.50 -12.11 -0.79
C ILE A 43 3.68 -12.72 0.35
N PHE A 44 3.36 -11.91 1.36
CA PHE A 44 2.36 -12.25 2.36
C PHE A 44 1.27 -11.18 2.39
N ILE A 45 0.00 -11.61 2.25
CA ILE A 45 -1.14 -10.71 2.14
C ILE A 45 -2.20 -10.98 3.21
N CYS A 46 -3.09 -10.01 3.45
CA CYS A 46 -4.31 -10.24 4.22
C CYS A 46 -5.57 -9.66 3.56
N SER A 47 -6.69 -10.20 3.95
CA SER A 47 -8.03 -9.73 3.61
C SER A 47 -9.04 -10.13 4.68
N ARG A 48 -10.14 -9.39 4.79
CA ARG A 48 -11.27 -9.77 5.65
C ARG A 48 -12.08 -10.93 5.06
N ASP A 49 -12.19 -11.00 3.74
CA ASP A 49 -12.98 -12.04 3.03
C ASP A 49 -12.05 -13.20 2.61
N PRO A 50 -12.26 -14.42 3.15
CA PRO A 50 -11.48 -15.60 2.77
C PRO A 50 -11.56 -15.93 1.28
N ARG A 51 -12.67 -15.64 0.60
CA ARG A 51 -12.86 -15.92 -0.83
C ARG A 51 -11.99 -14.98 -1.69
N HIS A 52 -11.91 -13.69 -1.30
CA HIS A 52 -11.01 -12.75 -1.95
C HIS A 52 -9.55 -13.14 -1.71
N LEU A 53 -9.23 -13.66 -0.53
CA LEU A 53 -7.89 -14.15 -0.23
C LEU A 53 -7.53 -15.33 -1.12
N GLU A 54 -8.40 -16.34 -1.24
CA GLU A 54 -8.17 -17.51 -2.09
C GLU A 54 -7.98 -17.12 -3.57
N ASP A 55 -8.84 -16.23 -4.13
CA ASP A 55 -8.71 -15.74 -5.51
C ASP A 55 -7.38 -15.00 -5.72
N ALA A 56 -7.00 -14.14 -4.78
CA ALA A 56 -5.75 -13.39 -4.89
C ALA A 56 -4.53 -14.31 -4.82
N LEU A 57 -4.50 -15.25 -3.88
CA LEU A 57 -3.39 -16.20 -3.76
C LEU A 57 -3.25 -17.06 -5.01
N ARG A 58 -4.38 -17.49 -5.61
CA ARG A 58 -4.36 -18.22 -6.89
C ARG A 58 -3.74 -17.37 -8.00
N ARG A 59 -4.16 -16.11 -8.15
CA ARG A 59 -3.65 -15.19 -9.19
C ARG A 59 -2.18 -14.84 -9.00
N ILE A 60 -1.75 -14.61 -7.76
CA ILE A 60 -0.32 -14.36 -7.47
C ILE A 60 0.49 -15.63 -7.74
N GLY A 61 -0.07 -16.81 -7.41
CA GLY A 61 0.54 -18.11 -7.68
C GLY A 61 0.79 -18.43 -9.15
N GLU A 62 0.11 -17.74 -10.08
CA GLU A 62 0.38 -17.85 -11.52
C GLU A 62 1.73 -17.22 -11.93
N VAL A 63 2.27 -16.31 -11.15
CA VAL A 63 3.47 -15.53 -11.49
C VAL A 63 4.59 -15.60 -10.44
N GLY A 64 4.30 -16.06 -9.23
CA GLY A 64 5.29 -16.12 -8.15
C GLY A 64 4.79 -16.85 -6.92
N LYS A 65 5.33 -16.50 -5.74
CA LYS A 65 4.98 -17.13 -4.47
C LYS A 65 4.21 -16.18 -3.58
N ALA A 66 3.11 -16.64 -3.00
CA ALA A 66 2.38 -15.88 -2.00
C ALA A 66 1.77 -16.76 -0.92
N HIS A 67 1.65 -16.20 0.26
CA HIS A 67 0.92 -16.71 1.41
C HIS A 67 -0.02 -15.63 1.92
N GLY A 68 -0.93 -15.98 2.81
CA GLY A 68 -1.82 -14.99 3.38
C GLY A 68 -2.73 -15.52 4.48
N ILE A 69 -3.41 -14.59 5.14
CA ILE A 69 -4.33 -14.88 6.24
C ILE A 69 -5.62 -14.07 6.08
N ALA A 70 -6.75 -14.70 6.41
CA ALA A 70 -8.05 -14.00 6.46
C ALA A 70 -8.19 -13.33 7.83
N ILE A 71 -8.18 -11.98 7.85
CA ILE A 71 -8.15 -11.22 9.09
C ILE A 71 -8.66 -9.80 8.86
N ASP A 72 -9.35 -9.21 9.85
CA ASP A 72 -9.81 -7.82 9.81
C ASP A 72 -8.85 -6.92 10.61
N LEU A 73 -8.23 -5.97 9.91
CA LEU A 73 -7.27 -5.03 10.51
C LEU A 73 -7.94 -3.89 11.32
N ALA A 74 -9.27 -3.81 11.34
CA ALA A 74 -9.99 -2.93 12.27
C ALA A 74 -9.76 -3.33 13.74
N ASP A 75 -9.48 -4.61 13.99
CA ASP A 75 -9.05 -5.10 15.29
C ASP A 75 -7.53 -4.90 15.45
N PRO A 76 -7.08 -4.11 16.46
CA PRO A 76 -5.66 -3.87 16.70
C PRO A 76 -4.80 -5.13 16.92
N ASP A 77 -5.36 -6.15 17.57
CA ASP A 77 -4.64 -7.41 17.83
C ASP A 77 -4.38 -8.19 16.55
N ASN A 78 -5.27 -8.06 15.58
CA ASN A 78 -5.14 -8.65 14.26
C ASN A 78 -4.00 -8.03 13.44
N VAL A 79 -3.66 -6.77 13.66
CA VAL A 79 -2.50 -6.15 12.99
C VAL A 79 -1.21 -6.87 13.42
N LYS A 80 -1.04 -7.08 14.72
CA LYS A 80 0.11 -7.82 15.24
C LYS A 80 0.15 -9.26 14.72
N LEU A 81 -1.00 -9.94 14.75
CA LEU A 81 -1.12 -11.31 14.25
C LEU A 81 -0.76 -11.42 12.76
N PHE A 82 -1.13 -10.45 11.92
CA PHE A 82 -0.73 -10.41 10.51
C PHE A 82 0.79 -10.35 10.33
N PHE A 83 1.46 -9.46 11.06
CA PHE A 83 2.91 -9.32 10.97
C PHE A 83 3.64 -10.56 11.50
N ASP A 84 3.22 -11.10 12.66
CA ASP A 84 3.80 -12.31 13.23
C ASP A 84 3.66 -13.51 12.27
N ALA A 85 2.48 -13.69 11.69
CA ALA A 85 2.22 -14.76 10.72
C ALA A 85 3.06 -14.59 9.44
N GLY A 86 3.19 -13.34 8.93
CA GLY A 86 3.99 -13.05 7.75
C GLY A 86 5.48 -13.28 7.97
N VAL A 87 6.01 -12.79 9.09
CA VAL A 87 7.41 -13.04 9.49
C VAL A 87 7.68 -14.55 9.63
N SER A 88 6.76 -15.29 10.26
CA SER A 88 6.87 -16.74 10.41
C SER A 88 6.84 -17.48 9.07
N ALA A 89 5.90 -17.10 8.17
CA ALA A 89 5.73 -17.76 6.88
C ALA A 89 6.89 -17.51 5.92
N LEU A 90 7.45 -16.30 5.92
CA LEU A 90 8.52 -15.90 5.02
C LEU A 90 9.93 -16.04 5.65
N GLY A 91 10.02 -16.24 6.97
CA GLY A 91 11.29 -16.26 7.71
C GLY A 91 11.97 -14.89 7.78
N GLY A 92 11.20 -13.82 7.99
CA GLY A 92 11.60 -12.42 8.05
C GLY A 92 10.88 -11.56 7.01
N ILE A 93 11.17 -10.25 6.97
CA ILE A 93 10.63 -9.33 5.96
C ILE A 93 11.69 -8.34 5.49
N ASP A 94 11.59 -7.90 4.25
CA ASP A 94 12.41 -6.82 3.67
C ASP A 94 11.60 -5.55 3.44
N ALA A 95 10.27 -5.67 3.26
CA ALA A 95 9.39 -4.54 3.07
C ALA A 95 7.97 -4.78 3.59
N ALA A 96 7.33 -3.70 4.03
CA ALA A 96 5.91 -3.68 4.38
C ALA A 96 5.17 -2.61 3.56
N ILE A 97 4.13 -3.02 2.84
CA ILE A 97 3.27 -2.14 2.07
C ILE A 97 1.96 -1.97 2.84
N ILE A 98 1.77 -0.80 3.44
CA ILE A 98 0.59 -0.47 4.24
C ILE A 98 -0.43 0.19 3.32
N ASN A 99 -1.38 -0.64 2.85
CA ASN A 99 -2.31 -0.28 1.77
C ASN A 99 -3.78 -0.46 2.16
N ALA A 100 -4.12 -1.38 3.08
CA ALA A 100 -5.52 -1.67 3.42
C ALA A 100 -6.30 -0.40 3.76
N ALA A 101 -7.38 -0.14 3.04
CA ALA A 101 -8.23 1.01 3.26
C ALA A 101 -9.68 0.71 2.83
N ILE A 102 -10.60 1.52 3.33
CA ILE A 102 -12.01 1.50 2.93
C ILE A 102 -12.44 2.91 2.52
N PRO A 103 -13.49 3.06 1.71
CA PRO A 103 -14.09 4.37 1.45
C PRO A 103 -14.64 4.99 2.74
N ALA A 104 -14.44 6.28 2.91
CA ALA A 104 -15.08 7.07 3.95
C ALA A 104 -15.58 8.39 3.36
N GLU A 105 -16.74 8.82 3.82
CA GLU A 105 -17.46 10.00 3.32
C GLU A 105 -17.21 11.22 4.21
N GLY A 106 -18.09 12.20 4.10
CA GLY A 106 -18.13 13.36 4.99
C GLY A 106 -18.74 13.01 6.34
N ILE A 107 -18.32 13.71 7.39
CA ILE A 107 -18.76 13.47 8.77
C ILE A 107 -20.28 13.58 8.96
N SER A 108 -20.97 14.34 8.10
CA SER A 108 -22.42 14.55 8.18
C SER A 108 -23.25 13.39 7.64
N THR A 109 -22.65 12.48 6.88
CA THR A 109 -23.34 11.36 6.22
C THR A 109 -23.03 10.01 6.84
N MET A 110 -21.91 9.87 7.55
CA MET A 110 -21.49 8.63 8.17
C MET A 110 -22.23 8.36 9.50
N SER A 111 -22.56 7.09 9.74
CA SER A 111 -22.94 6.63 11.09
C SER A 111 -21.73 6.64 12.02
N GLU A 112 -21.97 6.68 13.35
CA GLU A 112 -20.87 6.57 14.31
C GLU A 112 -20.12 5.24 14.19
N GLU A 113 -20.82 4.15 13.90
CA GLU A 113 -20.23 2.82 13.70
C GLU A 113 -19.30 2.81 12.49
N ASP A 114 -19.76 3.31 11.33
CA ASP A 114 -18.94 3.42 10.11
C ASP A 114 -17.74 4.34 10.31
N LEU A 115 -17.93 5.45 11.03
CA LEU A 115 -16.85 6.37 11.35
C LEU A 115 -15.77 5.69 12.20
N ARG A 116 -16.15 4.98 13.26
CA ARG A 116 -15.21 4.24 14.13
C ARG A 116 -14.47 3.17 13.33
N TYR A 117 -15.18 2.44 12.49
CA TYR A 117 -14.61 1.40 11.65
C TYR A 117 -13.63 1.98 10.62
N ALA A 118 -14.00 3.09 9.96
CA ALA A 118 -13.11 3.77 9.02
C ALA A 118 -11.82 4.26 9.70
N ILE A 119 -11.92 4.87 10.87
CA ILE A 119 -10.75 5.31 11.65
C ILE A 119 -9.88 4.12 12.05
N ALA A 120 -10.49 3.00 12.44
CA ALA A 120 -9.74 1.79 12.81
C ALA A 120 -8.94 1.25 11.62
N VAL A 121 -9.53 1.15 10.43
CA VAL A 121 -8.87 0.60 9.23
C VAL A 121 -7.92 1.61 8.59
N ASP A 122 -8.37 2.85 8.33
CA ASP A 122 -7.65 3.80 7.47
C ASP A 122 -6.62 4.65 8.22
N PHE A 123 -6.64 4.62 9.55
CA PHE A 123 -5.69 5.37 10.35
C PHE A 123 -5.03 4.53 11.44
N THR A 124 -5.79 3.94 12.37
CA THR A 124 -5.22 3.16 13.48
C THR A 124 -4.39 1.98 12.97
N ALA A 125 -4.94 1.19 12.04
CA ALA A 125 -4.21 0.06 11.46
C ALA A 125 -2.96 0.50 10.69
N TYR A 126 -2.93 1.69 10.09
CA TYR A 126 -1.72 2.24 9.44
C TYR A 126 -0.59 2.47 10.45
N LEU A 127 -0.90 3.10 11.58
CA LEU A 127 0.11 3.39 12.62
C LEU A 127 0.60 2.09 13.27
N LEU A 128 -0.31 1.19 13.62
CA LEU A 128 0.03 -0.10 14.21
C LEU A 128 0.83 -0.99 13.24
N SER A 129 0.46 -0.99 11.94
CA SER A 129 1.22 -1.70 10.91
C SER A 129 2.64 -1.14 10.77
N ALA A 130 2.80 0.18 10.81
CA ALA A 130 4.11 0.82 10.76
C ALA A 130 4.96 0.46 11.99
N HIS A 131 4.34 0.43 13.18
CA HIS A 131 5.00 0.00 14.41
C HIS A 131 5.47 -1.46 14.31
N ALA A 132 4.59 -2.38 13.91
CA ALA A 132 4.93 -3.80 13.75
C ALA A 132 6.01 -4.01 12.66
N ALA A 133 5.91 -3.30 11.52
CA ALA A 133 6.92 -3.33 10.47
C ALA A 133 8.29 -2.87 10.97
N ALA A 134 8.34 -1.75 11.71
CA ALA A 134 9.59 -1.21 12.24
C ALA A 134 10.28 -2.14 13.26
N GLN A 135 9.51 -3.00 13.94
CA GLN A 135 10.05 -4.05 14.80
C GLN A 135 10.55 -5.25 13.99
N ALA A 136 9.81 -5.67 12.97
CA ALA A 136 10.11 -6.85 12.17
C ALA A 136 11.26 -6.62 11.16
N LEU A 137 11.48 -5.39 10.71
CA LEU A 137 12.57 -5.00 9.80
C LEU A 137 13.93 -4.88 10.51
N GLU A 138 13.93 -4.87 11.84
CA GLU A 138 15.15 -4.72 12.65
C GLU A 138 15.96 -3.46 12.32
N ASP A 139 16.95 -3.54 11.42
CA ASP A 139 17.90 -2.47 11.09
C ASP A 139 18.03 -2.14 9.59
N HIS A 140 17.12 -2.64 8.74
CA HIS A 140 17.08 -2.31 7.31
C HIS A 140 15.75 -2.70 6.67
N GLY A 141 15.35 -2.01 5.63
CA GLY A 141 14.18 -2.34 4.81
C GLY A 141 13.35 -1.14 4.42
N ASP A 142 12.15 -1.41 3.93
CA ASP A 142 11.26 -0.39 3.38
C ASP A 142 9.85 -0.47 4.00
N ILE A 143 9.31 0.68 4.41
CA ILE A 143 7.89 0.86 4.77
C ILE A 143 7.26 1.80 3.76
N ILE A 144 6.29 1.30 3.00
CA ILE A 144 5.58 2.09 1.99
C ILE A 144 4.12 2.25 2.42
N PHE A 145 3.68 3.50 2.55
CA PHE A 145 2.29 3.84 2.78
C PHE A 145 1.60 4.14 1.46
N VAL A 146 0.42 3.57 1.26
CA VAL A 146 -0.49 3.98 0.19
C VAL A 146 -1.46 5.02 0.77
N GLY A 147 -1.14 6.28 0.53
CA GLY A 147 -1.93 7.43 0.89
C GLY A 147 -3.03 7.72 -0.13
N SER A 148 -3.27 8.99 -0.40
CA SER A 148 -4.19 9.47 -1.43
C SER A 148 -3.95 10.95 -1.72
N MET A 149 -4.16 11.39 -2.95
CA MET A 149 -4.24 12.81 -3.30
C MET A 149 -5.39 13.53 -2.56
N ALA A 150 -6.38 12.82 -2.03
CA ALA A 150 -7.41 13.37 -1.14
C ALA A 150 -6.83 14.08 0.10
N ALA A 151 -5.60 13.77 0.50
CA ALA A 151 -4.89 14.50 1.54
C ALA A 151 -4.63 15.99 1.19
N HIS A 152 -4.70 16.35 -0.09
CA HIS A 152 -4.47 17.69 -0.63
C HIS A 152 -5.75 18.32 -1.20
N MET A 153 -6.73 17.49 -1.58
CA MET A 153 -7.98 17.88 -2.21
C MET A 153 -9.09 17.78 -1.15
N LEU A 154 -9.24 18.83 -0.35
CA LEU A 154 -10.09 18.82 0.85
C LEU A 154 -11.56 19.10 0.49
N GLY A 155 -12.22 18.16 -0.16
CA GLY A 155 -13.64 18.26 -0.54
C GLY A 155 -14.58 18.12 0.67
N ALA A 156 -15.71 18.84 0.65
CA ALA A 156 -16.70 18.85 1.74
C ALA A 156 -17.32 17.46 2.00
N GLU A 157 -17.44 16.63 0.96
CA GLU A 157 -18.06 15.29 1.03
C GLU A 157 -17.10 14.18 1.46
N SER A 158 -15.82 14.49 1.67
CA SER A 158 -14.77 13.53 2.01
C SER A 158 -13.97 13.90 3.27
N SER A 159 -14.56 14.69 4.17
CA SER A 159 -13.83 15.26 5.32
C SER A 159 -13.15 14.19 6.19
N VAL A 160 -13.79 13.05 6.42
CA VAL A 160 -13.24 11.96 7.24
C VAL A 160 -12.08 11.30 6.50
N TYR A 161 -12.28 10.89 5.24
CA TYR A 161 -11.24 10.25 4.43
C TYR A 161 -10.03 11.17 4.23
N ALA A 162 -10.26 12.42 3.83
CA ALA A 162 -9.21 13.40 3.62
C ALA A 162 -8.42 13.68 4.92
N GLY A 163 -9.11 13.79 6.06
CA GLY A 163 -8.49 13.98 7.38
C GLY A 163 -7.57 12.81 7.75
N MET A 164 -8.03 11.56 7.57
CA MET A 164 -7.22 10.37 7.85
C MET A 164 -6.00 10.30 6.91
N LYS A 165 -6.19 10.50 5.60
CA LYS A 165 -5.08 10.46 4.63
C LYS A 165 -4.08 11.60 4.84
N LYS A 166 -4.54 12.78 5.29
CA LYS A 166 -3.65 13.86 5.73
C LYS A 166 -2.88 13.50 7.00
N GLY A 167 -3.51 12.81 7.94
CA GLY A 167 -2.85 12.26 9.12
C GLY A 167 -1.76 11.24 8.77
N VAL A 168 -2.04 10.33 7.85
CA VAL A 168 -1.05 9.36 7.34
C VAL A 168 0.13 10.07 6.67
N GLN A 169 -0.11 11.14 5.88
CA GLN A 169 0.94 11.93 5.27
C GLN A 169 1.89 12.53 6.30
N GLY A 170 1.35 13.24 7.31
CA GLY A 170 2.18 13.84 8.36
C GLY A 170 2.93 12.78 9.19
N PHE A 171 2.26 11.67 9.49
CA PHE A 171 2.85 10.53 10.19
C PHE A 171 4.02 9.92 9.41
N SER A 172 3.84 9.65 8.12
CA SER A 172 4.89 9.04 7.28
C SER A 172 6.13 9.92 7.16
N GLU A 173 5.96 11.25 7.08
CA GLU A 173 7.06 12.20 7.04
C GLU A 173 7.86 12.21 8.36
N ALA A 174 7.18 12.20 9.50
CA ALA A 174 7.81 12.15 10.82
C ALA A 174 8.54 10.82 11.02
N LEU A 175 7.86 9.71 10.73
CA LEU A 175 8.40 8.34 10.86
C LEU A 175 9.66 8.14 10.01
N ARG A 176 9.70 8.71 8.81
CA ARG A 176 10.89 8.67 7.94
C ARG A 176 12.13 9.23 8.64
N LYS A 177 11.97 10.32 9.37
CA LYS A 177 13.08 10.95 10.11
C LYS A 177 13.46 10.11 11.34
N GLU A 178 12.49 9.49 11.99
CA GLU A 178 12.67 8.65 13.17
C GLU A 178 13.40 7.33 12.82
N LEU A 179 13.04 6.70 11.70
CA LEU A 179 13.59 5.39 11.31
C LEU A 179 14.85 5.46 10.44
N ALA A 180 15.23 6.64 9.93
CA ALA A 180 16.45 6.82 9.14
C ALA A 180 17.73 6.31 9.85
N PRO A 181 17.93 6.51 11.15
CA PRO A 181 19.10 5.96 11.88
C PRO A 181 19.15 4.43 11.90
N LYS A 182 18.01 3.75 11.68
CA LYS A 182 17.90 2.28 11.58
C LYS A 182 18.01 1.77 10.14
N ASN A 183 18.37 2.61 9.17
CA ASN A 183 18.41 2.28 7.75
C ASN A 183 17.06 1.78 7.18
N ILE A 184 15.95 2.10 7.83
CA ILE A 184 14.61 1.79 7.35
C ILE A 184 14.12 3.00 6.52
N LYS A 185 13.86 2.76 5.25
CA LYS A 185 13.32 3.78 4.33
C LYS A 185 11.81 3.84 4.47
N THR A 186 11.26 5.03 4.49
CA THR A 186 9.80 5.24 4.53
C THR A 186 9.38 6.10 3.36
N CYS A 187 8.41 5.63 2.59
CA CYS A 187 7.84 6.31 1.42
C CYS A 187 6.33 6.43 1.55
N LEU A 188 5.78 7.56 1.09
CA LEU A 188 4.35 7.75 0.88
C LEU A 188 4.05 7.76 -0.62
N ILE A 189 3.20 6.86 -1.09
CA ILE A 189 2.64 6.90 -2.43
C ILE A 189 1.24 7.49 -2.35
N GLU A 190 0.96 8.51 -3.15
CA GLU A 190 -0.33 9.20 -3.19
C GLU A 190 -1.00 9.01 -4.56
N PRO A 191 -1.87 8.00 -4.67
CA PRO A 191 -2.67 7.82 -5.88
C PRO A 191 -3.67 8.95 -6.08
N GLY A 192 -3.83 9.38 -7.34
CA GLY A 192 -5.01 10.08 -7.81
C GLY A 192 -6.18 9.14 -8.00
N LYS A 193 -7.18 9.57 -8.77
CA LYS A 193 -8.35 8.74 -9.07
C LYS A 193 -7.92 7.44 -9.74
N THR A 194 -8.08 6.31 -9.05
CA THR A 194 -7.61 4.99 -9.48
C THR A 194 -8.77 4.01 -9.50
N GLY A 195 -8.98 3.33 -10.62
CA GLY A 195 -9.97 2.26 -10.73
C GLY A 195 -9.61 1.10 -9.79
N ALA A 196 -10.55 0.72 -8.94
CA ALA A 196 -10.42 -0.40 -8.02
C ALA A 196 -11.80 -1.02 -7.78
N ASP A 197 -11.83 -2.31 -7.53
CA ASP A 197 -13.04 -3.13 -7.49
C ASP A 197 -14.10 -2.65 -6.46
N PHE A 198 -13.74 -1.83 -5.45
CA PHE A 198 -14.63 -1.44 -4.35
C PHE A 198 -14.73 0.06 -4.07
N GLN A 199 -13.95 0.88 -4.73
CA GLN A 199 -13.76 2.27 -4.29
C GLN A 199 -14.85 3.23 -4.77
N TYR A 200 -15.60 2.84 -5.79
CA TYR A 200 -16.61 3.70 -6.40
C TYR A 200 -17.94 2.96 -6.52
N LYS A 201 -18.83 3.16 -5.54
CA LYS A 201 -20.18 2.55 -5.54
C LYS A 201 -21.02 2.96 -6.76
N ASP A 202 -20.76 4.15 -7.29
CA ASP A 202 -21.52 4.77 -8.38
C ASP A 202 -20.87 4.60 -9.76
N PHE A 203 -19.73 3.89 -9.85
CA PHE A 203 -19.03 3.63 -11.10
C PHE A 203 -19.05 2.14 -11.44
N THR A 204 -19.76 1.80 -12.50
CA THR A 204 -19.70 0.45 -13.06
C THR A 204 -18.29 0.13 -13.60
N ALA A 205 -17.97 -1.15 -13.73
CA ALA A 205 -16.70 -1.58 -14.34
C ALA A 205 -16.52 -1.02 -15.77
N GLN A 206 -17.61 -0.84 -16.52
CA GLN A 206 -17.57 -0.27 -17.85
C GLN A 206 -17.23 1.23 -17.83
N GLU A 207 -17.81 1.98 -16.92
CA GLU A 207 -17.51 3.41 -16.72
C GLU A 207 -16.08 3.64 -16.26
N GLN A 208 -15.58 2.78 -15.35
CA GLN A 208 -14.17 2.82 -14.95
C GLN A 208 -13.24 2.54 -16.14
N ALA A 209 -13.54 1.51 -16.94
CA ALA A 209 -12.75 1.18 -18.14
C ALA A 209 -12.77 2.32 -19.18
N GLU A 210 -13.88 3.06 -19.28
CA GLU A 210 -13.97 4.22 -20.14
C GLU A 210 -13.17 5.42 -19.61
N ALA A 211 -13.25 5.71 -18.31
CA ALA A 211 -12.47 6.75 -17.66
C ALA A 211 -10.96 6.48 -17.79
N ILE A 212 -10.54 5.21 -17.65
CA ILE A 212 -9.15 4.81 -17.89
C ILE A 212 -8.74 5.06 -19.34
N ARG A 213 -9.56 4.69 -20.31
CA ARG A 213 -9.27 4.96 -21.74
C ARG A 213 -9.19 6.45 -22.07
N LYS A 214 -9.94 7.28 -21.37
CA LYS A 214 -9.89 8.75 -21.48
C LYS A 214 -8.76 9.38 -20.69
N GLU A 215 -7.98 8.58 -19.96
CA GLU A 215 -6.89 9.04 -19.08
C GLU A 215 -7.35 9.94 -17.91
N GLU A 216 -8.62 9.81 -17.53
CA GLU A 216 -9.27 10.49 -16.40
C GLU A 216 -9.18 9.65 -15.11
N MET A 217 -8.72 8.39 -15.22
CA MET A 217 -8.56 7.43 -14.13
C MET A 217 -7.33 6.56 -14.36
N LEU A 218 -6.57 6.29 -13.29
CA LEU A 218 -5.47 5.34 -13.29
C LEU A 218 -5.98 3.90 -13.18
N ARG A 219 -5.13 2.96 -13.57
CA ARG A 219 -5.27 1.56 -13.21
C ARG A 219 -4.54 1.29 -11.89
N ALA A 220 -4.97 0.26 -11.18
CA ALA A 220 -4.26 -0.20 -9.97
C ALA A 220 -2.79 -0.58 -10.27
N GLU A 221 -2.53 -1.11 -11.46
CA GLU A 221 -1.19 -1.47 -11.92
C GLU A 221 -0.25 -0.26 -12.07
N ASP A 222 -0.77 0.93 -12.36
CA ASP A 222 0.04 2.14 -12.43
C ASP A 222 0.66 2.48 -11.07
N ILE A 223 -0.10 2.22 -9.99
CA ILE A 223 0.39 2.39 -8.62
C ILE A 223 1.39 1.29 -8.25
N ALA A 224 1.14 0.05 -8.69
CA ALA A 224 2.06 -1.07 -8.46
C ALA A 224 3.44 -0.81 -9.08
N VAL A 225 3.49 -0.21 -10.29
CA VAL A 225 4.73 0.24 -10.93
C VAL A 225 5.44 1.30 -10.08
N GLY A 226 4.69 2.21 -9.46
CA GLY A 226 5.24 3.18 -8.51
C GLY A 226 5.88 2.52 -7.29
N VAL A 227 5.23 1.51 -6.70
CA VAL A 227 5.79 0.73 -5.59
C VAL A 227 7.06 -0.01 -6.01
N HIS A 228 7.04 -0.66 -7.17
CA HIS A 228 8.23 -1.32 -7.73
C HIS A 228 9.38 -0.33 -7.91
N TYR A 229 9.11 0.85 -8.47
CA TYR A 229 10.11 1.91 -8.61
C TYR A 229 10.74 2.29 -7.26
N VAL A 230 9.94 2.47 -6.22
CA VAL A 230 10.43 2.82 -4.88
C VAL A 230 11.34 1.73 -4.30
N LEU A 231 10.92 0.47 -4.37
CA LEU A 231 11.66 -0.68 -3.82
C LEU A 231 12.96 -0.99 -4.57
N THR A 232 13.07 -0.58 -5.83
CA THR A 232 14.27 -0.78 -6.66
C THR A 232 15.24 0.38 -6.63
N GLN A 233 15.06 1.36 -5.74
CA GLN A 233 16.05 2.42 -5.55
C GLN A 233 17.24 1.92 -4.72
N PRO A 234 18.46 2.37 -5.03
CA PRO A 234 19.64 2.00 -4.24
C PRO A 234 19.52 2.47 -2.79
N ASN A 235 20.12 1.76 -1.85
CA ASN A 235 20.00 2.04 -0.40
C ASN A 235 20.33 3.47 0.00
N ARG A 236 21.22 4.16 -0.74
CA ARG A 236 21.59 5.56 -0.49
C ARG A 236 20.52 6.57 -0.94
N ALA A 237 19.50 6.11 -1.69
CA ALA A 237 18.44 6.98 -2.21
C ALA A 237 17.10 6.62 -1.55
N ILE A 238 16.36 7.64 -1.17
CA ILE A 238 15.01 7.50 -0.64
C ILE A 238 14.03 8.32 -1.49
N VAL A 239 13.01 7.66 -1.98
CA VAL A 239 11.82 8.33 -2.52
C VAL A 239 10.92 8.64 -1.34
N GLN A 240 10.86 9.90 -0.93
CA GLN A 240 10.11 10.29 0.27
C GLN A 240 8.60 10.27 0.02
N GLN A 241 8.22 10.76 -1.17
CA GLN A 241 6.83 10.83 -1.62
C GLN A 241 6.77 10.63 -3.13
N LEU A 242 5.74 9.93 -3.59
CA LEU A 242 5.47 9.73 -5.00
C LEU A 242 3.98 9.93 -5.27
N THR A 243 3.62 11.02 -5.92
CA THR A 243 2.24 11.29 -6.34
C THR A 243 2.05 10.82 -7.78
N ILE A 244 1.04 9.99 -8.02
CA ILE A 244 0.72 9.44 -9.33
C ILE A 244 -0.73 9.81 -9.64
N ALA A 245 -0.93 10.66 -10.65
CA ALA A 245 -2.24 11.18 -11.05
C ALA A 245 -2.58 10.81 -12.50
N PRO A 246 -3.87 10.68 -12.85
CA PRO A 246 -4.28 10.57 -14.24
C PRO A 246 -3.86 11.81 -15.02
N ARG A 247 -3.53 11.64 -16.30
CA ARG A 247 -3.10 12.77 -17.15
C ARG A 247 -4.20 13.83 -17.32
N GLN A 248 -5.45 13.39 -17.34
CA GLN A 248 -6.64 14.23 -17.51
C GLN A 248 -7.43 14.34 -16.19
N GLN A 249 -6.74 14.48 -15.05
CA GLN A 249 -7.46 14.65 -13.78
C GLN A 249 -8.31 15.93 -13.84
N PRO A 250 -9.62 15.84 -13.61
CA PRO A 250 -10.47 17.03 -13.57
C PRO A 250 -9.91 18.03 -12.54
N LYS A 251 -9.92 19.31 -12.88
CA LYS A 251 -9.70 20.35 -11.87
C LYS A 251 -10.96 20.38 -11.01
N GLU A 252 -10.84 20.01 -9.76
CA GLU A 252 -11.86 20.23 -8.75
C GLU A 252 -11.92 21.69 -8.32
#